data_28b002fd69292902f9385176f8e4d4bc
#
_entry.id   28b002fd69292902f9385176f8e4d4bc
#
_cell.length_a   1.000
_cell.length_b   1.000
_cell.length_c   1.000
_cell.angle_alpha   90.00
_cell.angle_beta   90.00
_cell.angle_gamma   90.00
#
_symmetry.space_group_name_H-M   'P 1'
#
loop_
_entity.id
_entity.type
_entity.pdbx_description
1 polymer ?
#
loop_
_entity_poly.entity_id
_entity_poly.type
_entity_poly.pdbx_seq_one_letter_code
_entity_poly.pdbx_strand_id
1 'polypeptide(L)'
;MSNSSSRLINLNQVNDKASDVSSQLPTRDTLKDKLNQQIIDLLELDGRLPFKEIANSLNISEGTVRNRVNRMKDAGVLQIKALVDRSAINYSTDSMLGIKVASNSSPSLVAKRLENCNEIVFIMWVTG
;
A
#
# COMPACT_ATOMS: atom_id res chain seq x y z
N MET A 1 19.57 -26.50 -4.53
CA MET A 1 18.31 -27.06 -5.09
C MET A 1 17.17 -26.12 -4.76
N SER A 2 16.80 -25.28 -5.71
CA SER A 2 15.73 -24.29 -5.57
C SER A 2 14.41 -24.95 -5.87
N ASN A 3 13.52 -25.02 -4.89
CA ASN A 3 12.19 -25.57 -5.07
C ASN A 3 11.24 -24.42 -5.44
N SER A 4 11.11 -24.17 -6.75
CA SER A 4 10.10 -23.26 -7.32
C SER A 4 8.75 -23.95 -7.28
N SER A 5 8.04 -23.84 -6.17
CA SER A 5 6.61 -24.16 -6.15
C SER A 5 5.84 -23.01 -6.76
N SER A 6 5.60 -23.09 -8.06
CA SER A 6 4.59 -22.29 -8.75
C SER A 6 3.21 -22.62 -8.18
N ARG A 7 2.73 -21.78 -7.27
CA ARG A 7 1.33 -21.83 -6.85
C ARG A 7 0.46 -21.27 -7.98
N LEU A 8 -0.08 -22.15 -8.78
CA LEU A 8 -1.19 -21.84 -9.69
C LEU A 8 -2.39 -21.43 -8.83
N ILE A 9 -2.73 -20.15 -8.84
CA ILE A 9 -3.94 -19.65 -8.20
C ILE A 9 -5.11 -20.07 -9.06
N ASN A 10 -5.97 -20.92 -8.52
CA ASN A 10 -7.20 -21.36 -9.17
C ASN A 10 -8.16 -20.17 -9.30
N LEU A 11 -8.35 -19.69 -10.54
CA LEU A 11 -9.16 -18.52 -10.87
C LEU A 11 -10.65 -18.67 -10.54
N ASN A 12 -11.12 -19.87 -10.23
CA ASN A 12 -12.53 -20.13 -9.90
C ASN A 12 -12.89 -19.84 -8.43
N GLN A 13 -11.90 -19.62 -7.55
CA GLN A 13 -12.17 -19.21 -6.15
C GLN A 13 -12.21 -17.71 -5.95
N VAL A 14 -11.93 -16.90 -6.96
CA VAL A 14 -11.89 -15.44 -6.85
C VAL A 14 -13.28 -14.82 -7.02
N ASN A 15 -14.25 -15.55 -7.59
CA ASN A 15 -15.58 -14.99 -7.88
C ASN A 15 -16.55 -14.96 -6.69
N ASP A 16 -16.36 -15.78 -5.66
CA ASP A 16 -17.30 -15.82 -4.52
C ASP A 16 -16.98 -14.78 -3.42
N LYS A 17 -15.82 -14.12 -3.49
CA LYS A 17 -15.46 -13.04 -2.55
C LYS A 17 -15.54 -11.64 -3.14
N ALA A 18 -15.90 -11.50 -4.39
CA ALA A 18 -15.97 -10.19 -5.05
C ALA A 18 -17.18 -9.36 -4.63
N SER A 19 -18.22 -9.99 -4.07
CA SER A 19 -19.43 -9.30 -3.60
C SER A 19 -19.28 -8.67 -2.21
N ASP A 20 -18.31 -9.12 -1.41
CA ASP A 20 -18.12 -8.63 -0.04
C ASP A 20 -16.99 -7.59 0.09
N VAL A 21 -16.17 -7.44 -0.95
CA VAL A 21 -15.04 -6.48 -0.98
C VAL A 21 -15.49 -5.07 -1.36
N SER A 22 -16.64 -4.91 -2.00
CA SER A 22 -17.15 -3.59 -2.37
C SER A 22 -17.66 -2.75 -1.18
N SER A 23 -17.95 -3.39 -0.05
CA SER A 23 -18.37 -2.72 1.20
C SER A 23 -17.21 -2.34 2.13
N GLN A 24 -15.97 -2.75 1.82
CA GLN A 24 -14.77 -2.50 2.65
C GLN A 24 -13.68 -1.70 1.94
N LEU A 25 -13.95 -1.17 0.75
CA LEU A 25 -13.05 -0.16 0.20
C LEU A 25 -12.99 1.02 1.17
N PRO A 26 -11.78 1.50 1.53
CA PRO A 26 -11.65 2.66 2.39
C PRO A 26 -12.41 3.79 1.71
N THR A 27 -13.52 4.14 2.28
CA THR A 27 -14.32 5.25 1.81
C THR A 27 -13.39 6.47 1.82
N ARG A 28 -13.45 7.30 0.78
CA ARG A 28 -12.79 8.61 0.73
C ARG A 28 -12.99 9.41 2.02
N ASP A 29 -13.98 9.05 2.80
CA ASP A 29 -14.30 9.60 4.12
C ASP A 29 -13.26 9.28 5.19
N THR A 30 -12.54 8.15 5.11
CA THR A 30 -11.43 7.83 6.04
C THR A 30 -10.26 8.79 5.90
N LEU A 31 -9.98 9.27 4.67
CA LEU A 31 -8.94 10.27 4.42
C LEU A 31 -9.42 11.70 4.71
N LYS A 32 -10.73 11.95 4.71
CA LYS A 32 -11.30 13.26 5.05
C LYS A 32 -11.36 13.52 6.55
N ASP A 33 -11.21 12.48 7.38
CA ASP A 33 -11.10 12.66 8.82
C ASP A 33 -9.83 13.44 9.15
N LYS A 34 -9.99 14.66 9.65
CA LYS A 34 -8.89 15.58 9.97
C LYS A 34 -7.84 14.95 10.89
N LEU A 35 -8.28 14.13 11.84
CA LEU A 35 -7.36 13.48 12.78
C LEU A 35 -6.53 12.39 12.08
N ASN A 36 -7.12 11.65 11.14
CA ASN A 36 -6.38 10.68 10.33
C ASN A 36 -5.33 11.39 9.47
N GLN A 37 -5.68 12.54 8.87
CA GLN A 37 -4.73 13.32 8.10
C GLN A 37 -3.56 13.80 8.96
N GLN A 38 -3.82 14.33 10.14
CA GLN A 38 -2.77 14.77 11.07
C GLN A 38 -1.83 13.62 11.50
N ILE A 39 -2.38 12.41 11.70
CA ILE A 39 -1.57 11.21 12.00
C ILE A 39 -0.70 10.84 10.79
N ILE A 40 -1.25 10.89 9.58
CA ILE A 40 -0.52 10.61 8.34
C ILE A 40 0.63 11.62 8.18
N ASP A 41 0.36 12.91 8.31
CA ASP A 41 1.36 13.98 8.17
C ASP A 41 2.57 13.76 9.10
N LEU A 42 2.32 13.34 10.36
CA LEU A 42 3.39 13.02 11.30
C LEU A 42 4.18 11.76 10.90
N LEU A 43 3.49 10.74 10.40
CA LEU A 43 4.14 9.50 9.95
C LEU A 43 4.85 9.65 8.59
N GLU A 44 4.47 10.62 7.77
CA GLU A 44 5.20 10.98 6.55
C GLU A 44 6.53 11.64 6.87
N LEU A 45 6.60 12.42 7.96
CA LEU A 45 7.84 13.03 8.42
C LEU A 45 8.78 11.97 9.04
N ASP A 46 8.24 11.09 9.86
CA ASP A 46 8.99 9.96 10.45
C ASP A 46 8.07 8.74 10.61
N GLY A 47 8.20 7.77 9.72
CA GLY A 47 7.44 6.51 9.76
C GLY A 47 7.72 5.65 11.00
N ARG A 48 8.73 5.98 11.81
CA ARG A 48 9.07 5.32 13.06
C ARG A 48 8.63 6.08 14.31
N LEU A 49 7.95 7.22 14.14
CA LEU A 49 7.50 8.05 15.25
C LEU A 49 6.63 7.22 16.22
N PRO A 50 6.98 7.15 17.53
CA PRO A 50 6.22 6.39 18.50
C PRO A 50 4.78 6.88 18.63
N PHE A 51 3.82 5.99 18.72
CA PHE A 51 2.40 6.36 18.87
C PHE A 51 2.15 7.23 20.09
N LYS A 52 2.94 7.08 21.13
CA LYS A 52 2.89 7.95 22.31
C LYS A 52 3.23 9.40 21.98
N GLU A 53 4.21 9.63 21.12
CA GLU A 53 4.59 10.99 20.70
C GLU A 53 3.54 11.61 19.79
N ILE A 54 2.98 10.82 18.86
CA ILE A 54 1.83 11.24 18.04
C ILE A 54 0.65 11.62 18.93
N ALA A 55 0.33 10.78 19.91
CA ALA A 55 -0.76 11.02 20.87
C ALA A 55 -0.57 12.32 21.64
N ASN A 56 0.64 12.57 22.14
CA ASN A 56 0.99 13.80 22.85
C ASN A 56 0.86 15.03 21.93
N SER A 57 1.37 14.95 20.71
CA SER A 57 1.33 16.06 19.73
C SER A 57 -0.10 16.43 19.34
N LEU A 58 -1.00 15.45 19.28
CA LEU A 58 -2.40 15.65 18.88
C LEU A 58 -3.37 15.75 20.07
N ASN A 59 -2.86 15.68 21.30
CA ASN A 59 -3.64 15.69 22.53
C ASN A 59 -4.76 14.64 22.57
N ILE A 60 -4.41 13.40 22.22
CA ILE A 60 -5.29 12.23 22.22
C ILE A 60 -4.63 11.06 22.94
N SER A 61 -5.36 9.96 23.16
CA SER A 61 -4.77 8.75 23.77
C SER A 61 -3.94 7.95 22.74
N GLU A 62 -2.88 7.27 23.20
CA GLU A 62 -2.11 6.35 22.38
C GLU A 62 -2.98 5.24 21.75
N GLY A 63 -3.97 4.74 22.51
CA GLY A 63 -4.93 3.75 22.02
C GLY A 63 -5.74 4.27 20.82
N THR A 64 -6.11 5.54 20.83
CA THR A 64 -6.80 6.19 19.70
C THR A 64 -5.90 6.23 18.46
N VAL A 65 -4.62 6.60 18.61
CA VAL A 65 -3.65 6.58 17.50
C VAL A 65 -3.50 5.18 16.94
N ARG A 66 -3.27 4.20 17.81
CA ARG A 66 -3.09 2.79 17.43
C ARG A 66 -4.27 2.24 16.65
N ASN A 67 -5.48 2.47 17.14
CA ASN A 67 -6.70 2.01 16.47
C ASN A 67 -6.87 2.65 15.09
N ARG A 68 -6.62 3.96 14.98
CA ARG A 68 -6.74 4.68 13.70
C ARG A 68 -5.69 4.22 12.69
N VAL A 69 -4.43 4.09 13.11
CA VAL A 69 -3.35 3.58 12.23
C VAL A 69 -3.66 2.18 11.75
N ASN A 70 -4.10 1.28 12.63
CA ASN A 70 -4.46 -0.08 12.24
C ASN A 70 -5.62 -0.08 11.24
N ARG A 71 -6.69 0.68 11.48
CA ARG A 71 -7.81 0.80 10.53
C ARG A 71 -7.38 1.34 9.16
N MET A 72 -6.48 2.33 9.12
CA MET A 72 -5.94 2.86 7.86
C MET A 72 -5.06 1.82 7.14
N LYS A 73 -4.29 1.01 7.89
CA LYS A 73 -3.48 -0.08 7.33
C LYS A 73 -4.36 -1.20 6.78
N ASP A 74 -5.35 -1.64 7.54
CA ASP A 74 -6.29 -2.70 7.14
C ASP A 74 -7.11 -2.27 5.91
N ALA A 75 -7.44 -0.99 5.82
CA ALA A 75 -8.09 -0.38 4.67
C ALA A 75 -7.17 -0.16 3.46
N GLY A 76 -5.87 -0.45 3.57
CA GLY A 76 -4.90 -0.23 2.50
C GLY A 76 -4.59 1.25 2.20
N VAL A 77 -5.04 2.17 3.06
CA VAL A 77 -4.83 3.62 2.91
C VAL A 77 -3.43 4.02 3.37
N LEU A 78 -2.90 3.34 4.37
CA LEU A 78 -1.59 3.64 4.96
C LEU A 78 -0.68 2.42 4.89
N GLN A 79 0.54 2.62 4.41
CA GLN A 79 1.62 1.64 4.49
C GLN A 79 2.88 2.33 5.01
N ILE A 80 3.55 1.70 5.96
CA ILE A 80 4.84 2.17 6.46
C ILE A 80 5.91 1.25 5.90
N LYS A 81 6.81 1.79 5.08
CA LYS A 81 7.87 1.04 4.40
C LYS A 81 9.21 1.74 4.60
N ALA A 82 10.29 0.96 4.69
CA ALA A 82 11.62 1.50 4.57
C ALA A 82 11.96 1.73 3.10
N LEU A 83 12.43 2.93 2.78
CA LEU A 83 13.04 3.22 1.49
C LEU A 83 14.56 3.10 1.65
N VAL A 84 15.17 2.27 0.82
CA VAL A 84 16.61 2.01 0.84
C VAL A 84 17.22 2.63 -0.40
N ASP A 85 18.29 3.40 -0.22
CA ASP A 85 19.11 3.84 -1.35
C ASP A 85 19.86 2.62 -1.93
N ARG A 86 19.32 2.12 -3.03
CA ARG A 86 19.87 0.91 -3.69
C ARG A 86 21.23 1.14 -4.30
N SER A 87 21.57 2.38 -4.66
CA SER A 87 22.89 2.73 -5.15
C SER A 87 23.99 2.48 -4.10
N ALA A 88 23.63 2.63 -2.82
CA ALA A 88 24.52 2.41 -1.69
C ALA A 88 24.76 0.93 -1.37
N ILE A 89 23.94 0.00 -1.90
CA ILE A 89 24.02 -1.44 -1.57
C ILE A 89 24.43 -2.29 -2.78
N ASN A 90 25.17 -1.76 -3.73
CA ASN A 90 25.64 -2.50 -4.92
C ASN A 90 24.54 -3.11 -5.81
N TYR A 91 23.32 -2.58 -5.78
CA TYR A 91 22.32 -2.89 -6.80
C TYR A 91 22.67 -2.13 -8.07
N SER A 92 22.97 -2.89 -9.11
CA SER A 92 23.64 -2.35 -10.30
C SER A 92 22.73 -1.55 -11.22
N THR A 93 21.41 -1.67 -11.12
CA THR A 93 20.52 -0.96 -12.06
C THR A 93 19.08 -0.88 -11.57
N ASP A 94 18.56 0.33 -11.38
CA ASP A 94 17.13 0.60 -11.30
C ASP A 94 16.63 1.07 -12.65
N SER A 95 15.49 0.55 -13.09
CA SER A 95 14.88 0.93 -14.36
C SER A 95 13.44 1.36 -14.13
N MET A 96 13.03 2.42 -14.80
CA MET A 96 11.63 2.85 -14.85
C MET A 96 11.02 2.38 -16.16
N LEU A 97 9.93 1.62 -16.09
CA LEU A 97 9.22 1.11 -17.25
C LEU A 97 7.85 1.76 -17.35
N GLY A 98 7.57 2.39 -18.49
CA GLY A 98 6.24 2.85 -18.85
C GLY A 98 5.46 1.73 -19.54
N ILE A 99 4.28 1.39 -19.02
CA ILE A 99 3.41 0.37 -19.61
C ILE A 99 2.13 1.04 -20.14
N LYS A 100 1.92 0.97 -21.43
CA LYS A 100 0.66 1.36 -22.05
C LYS A 100 -0.27 0.15 -22.09
N VAL A 101 -1.36 0.24 -21.36
CA VAL A 101 -2.35 -0.85 -21.31
C VAL A 101 -3.27 -0.76 -22.54
N ALA A 102 -3.53 -1.89 -23.19
CA ALA A 102 -4.43 -1.96 -24.33
C ALA A 102 -5.87 -1.60 -23.91
N SER A 103 -6.64 -1.02 -24.85
CA SER A 103 -8.00 -0.52 -24.60
C SER A 103 -9.00 -1.60 -24.12
N ASN A 104 -8.71 -2.86 -24.38
CA ASN A 104 -9.50 -4.02 -23.96
C ASN A 104 -9.08 -4.59 -22.59
N SER A 105 -8.15 -3.93 -21.88
CA SER A 105 -7.68 -4.35 -20.58
C SER A 105 -7.78 -3.21 -19.56
N SER A 106 -7.85 -3.57 -18.29
CA SER A 106 -7.87 -2.59 -17.19
C SER A 106 -6.46 -2.36 -16.64
N PRO A 107 -6.01 -1.10 -16.54
CA PRO A 107 -4.74 -0.79 -15.89
C PRO A 107 -4.65 -1.37 -14.47
N SER A 108 -5.74 -1.33 -13.71
CA SER A 108 -5.79 -1.90 -12.35
C SER A 108 -5.52 -3.40 -12.32
N LEU A 109 -6.00 -4.13 -13.33
CA LEU A 109 -5.76 -5.57 -13.46
C LEU A 109 -4.28 -5.86 -13.77
N VAL A 110 -3.66 -5.04 -14.63
CA VAL A 110 -2.23 -5.15 -14.94
C VAL A 110 -1.39 -4.84 -13.71
N ALA A 111 -1.69 -3.76 -12.99
CA ALA A 111 -1.00 -3.41 -11.75
C ALA A 111 -1.08 -4.54 -10.71
N LYS A 112 -2.26 -5.12 -10.51
CA LYS A 112 -2.46 -6.23 -9.59
C LYS A 112 -1.64 -7.48 -9.94
N ARG A 113 -1.41 -7.73 -11.22
CA ARG A 113 -0.52 -8.83 -11.67
C ARG A 113 0.94 -8.51 -11.37
N LEU A 114 1.34 -7.26 -11.52
CA LEU A 114 2.70 -6.80 -11.29
C LEU A 114 3.06 -6.72 -9.80
N GLU A 115 2.10 -6.55 -8.90
CA GLU A 115 2.32 -6.53 -7.44
C GLU A 115 2.97 -7.81 -6.90
N ASN A 116 2.86 -8.93 -7.64
CA ASN A 116 3.47 -10.20 -7.26
C ASN A 116 4.92 -10.35 -7.76
N CYS A 117 5.45 -9.40 -8.51
CA CYS A 117 6.83 -9.42 -8.97
C CYS A 117 7.73 -8.80 -7.89
N ASN A 118 8.65 -9.57 -7.34
CA ASN A 118 9.57 -9.10 -6.29
C ASN A 118 10.53 -7.99 -6.75
N GLU A 119 10.77 -7.91 -8.04
CA GLU A 119 11.62 -6.91 -8.69
C GLU A 119 10.94 -5.55 -8.79
N ILE A 120 9.63 -5.48 -8.65
CA ILE A 120 8.88 -4.23 -8.74
C ILE A 120 8.80 -3.57 -7.36
N VAL A 121 9.41 -2.42 -7.24
CA VAL A 121 9.49 -1.66 -5.99
C VAL A 121 8.25 -0.81 -5.77
N PHE A 122 7.74 -0.18 -6.83
CA PHE A 122 6.51 0.60 -6.78
C PHE A 122 5.84 0.68 -8.14
N ILE A 123 4.55 0.92 -8.13
CA ILE A 123 3.73 1.13 -9.32
C ILE A 123 3.01 2.47 -9.15
N MET A 124 3.09 3.34 -10.16
CA MET A 124 2.38 4.62 -10.18
C MET A 124 1.51 4.76 -11.42
N TRP A 125 0.45 5.49 -11.28
CA TRP A 125 -0.41 5.87 -12.39
C TRP A 125 0.05 7.20 -12.95
N VAL A 126 0.19 7.26 -14.25
CA VAL A 126 0.47 8.50 -14.96
C VAL A 126 -0.63 8.75 -15.99
N THR A 127 -1.08 9.97 -16.06
CA THR A 127 -1.99 10.43 -17.12
C THR A 127 -1.13 10.99 -18.24
N GLY A 128 -1.29 10.41 -19.40
CA GLY A 128 -0.57 10.82 -20.60
C GLY A 128 -1.50 10.90 -21.77
#